data_196b5efa93f481bf902748da1bd24417
#
_entry.id   196b5efa93f481bf902748da1bd24417
#
_cell.length_a   1.000
_cell.length_b   1.000
_cell.length_c   1.000
_cell.angle_alpha   90.00
_cell.angle_beta   90.00
_cell.angle_gamma   90.00
#
_symmetry.space_group_name_H-M   'P 1'
#
loop_
_entity.id
_entity.type
_entity.pdbx_description
1 polymer ?
#
loop_
_entity_poly.entity_id
_entity_poly.type
_entity_poly.pdbx_seq_one_letter_code
_entity_poly.pdbx_strand_id
1 'polypeptide(L)'
;MNEFLITPAVLLYNFRDPARRARIRGWLERKGVRPLDVAPTELRHSLGALLGLPGFDREPGLRLERGFDEEMLVMFGFQGTLLRDFLAFFREEGLPPVALKAMITPTNVNWTSQALYEALKEEHALMQSAKGKREQV
;
A
#
# COMPACT_ATOMS: atom_id res chain seq x y z
N MET A 1 20.87 9.37 -18.64
CA MET A 1 20.61 7.94 -18.46
C MET A 1 19.42 7.75 -17.57
N ASN A 2 18.40 7.19 -18.09
CA ASN A 2 17.15 7.13 -17.36
C ASN A 2 16.75 5.73 -16.91
N GLU A 3 17.63 4.76 -17.13
CA GLU A 3 17.35 3.41 -16.65
C GLU A 3 17.30 3.32 -15.14
N PHE A 4 17.75 4.35 -14.46
CA PHE A 4 17.69 4.41 -12.99
C PHE A 4 16.44 5.09 -12.48
N LEU A 5 15.63 5.62 -13.38
CA LEU A 5 14.37 6.23 -12.97
C LEU A 5 13.38 5.12 -12.60
N ILE A 6 12.90 5.20 -11.39
CA ILE A 6 11.94 4.23 -10.88
C ILE A 6 10.54 4.74 -11.21
N THR A 7 9.77 3.91 -11.91
CA THR A 7 8.36 4.24 -12.14
C THR A 7 7.61 3.98 -10.85
N PRO A 8 7.00 5.01 -10.24
CA PRO A 8 6.29 4.80 -8.98
C PRO A 8 5.06 3.92 -9.18
N ALA A 9 4.71 3.21 -8.14
CA ALA A 9 3.58 2.29 -8.16
C ALA A 9 2.91 2.27 -6.80
N VAL A 10 1.64 1.88 -6.78
CA VAL A 10 0.89 1.69 -5.55
C VAL A 10 0.17 0.35 -5.62
N LEU A 11 0.37 -0.47 -4.59
CA LEU A 11 -0.39 -1.70 -4.42
C LEU A 11 -1.68 -1.35 -3.68
N LEU A 12 -2.80 -1.77 -4.24
CA LEU A 12 -4.13 -1.47 -3.71
C LEU A 12 -4.78 -2.76 -3.22
N TYR A 13 -5.21 -2.76 -1.96
CA TYR A 13 -5.82 -3.94 -1.34
C TYR A 13 -7.24 -3.61 -0.89
N ASN A 14 -8.20 -4.43 -1.36
CA ASN A 14 -9.57 -4.42 -0.85
C ASN A 14 -10.38 -3.14 -1.10
N PHE A 15 -10.08 -2.44 -2.17
CA PHE A 15 -10.87 -1.26 -2.57
C PHE A 15 -12.12 -1.74 -3.32
N ARG A 16 -13.15 -2.05 -2.55
CA ARG A 16 -14.37 -2.68 -3.07
C ARG A 16 -15.42 -1.71 -3.59
N ASP A 17 -15.37 -0.46 -3.14
CA ASP A 17 -16.25 0.58 -3.65
C ASP A 17 -15.75 1.01 -5.03
N PRO A 18 -16.51 0.74 -6.10
CA PRO A 18 -16.03 1.05 -7.46
C PRO A 18 -15.74 2.52 -7.70
N ALA A 19 -16.57 3.41 -7.14
CA ALA A 19 -16.38 4.85 -7.33
C ALA A 19 -15.11 5.34 -6.64
N ARG A 20 -14.90 4.91 -5.40
CA ARG A 20 -13.70 5.25 -4.63
C ARG A 20 -12.45 4.74 -5.33
N ARG A 21 -12.49 3.48 -5.73
CA ARG A 21 -11.36 2.83 -6.42
C ARG A 21 -11.02 3.56 -7.72
N ALA A 22 -12.04 3.89 -8.51
CA ALA A 22 -11.83 4.56 -9.80
C ALA A 22 -11.20 5.93 -9.62
N ARG A 23 -11.61 6.69 -8.61
CA ARG A 23 -11.06 8.01 -8.34
C ARG A 23 -9.60 7.93 -7.91
N ILE A 24 -9.28 6.99 -7.05
CA ILE A 24 -7.89 6.78 -6.59
C ILE A 24 -7.01 6.38 -7.77
N ARG A 25 -7.44 5.37 -8.53
CA ARG A 25 -6.67 4.92 -9.69
C ARG A 25 -6.48 6.02 -10.72
N GLY A 26 -7.54 6.79 -10.99
CA GLY A 26 -7.47 7.87 -11.96
C GLY A 26 -6.46 8.94 -11.56
N TRP A 27 -6.43 9.32 -10.29
CA TRP A 27 -5.46 10.29 -9.81
C TRP A 27 -4.02 9.76 -9.97
N LEU A 28 -3.81 8.49 -9.57
CA LEU A 28 -2.50 7.87 -9.68
C LEU A 28 -2.02 7.83 -11.13
N GLU A 29 -2.88 7.40 -12.03
CA GLU A 29 -2.53 7.32 -13.45
C GLU A 29 -2.18 8.69 -14.04
N ARG A 30 -2.91 9.72 -13.66
CA ARG A 30 -2.61 11.08 -14.11
C ARG A 30 -1.25 11.58 -13.61
N LYS A 31 -0.79 11.05 -12.48
CA LYS A 31 0.51 11.42 -11.91
C LYS A 31 1.64 10.50 -12.37
N GLY A 32 1.37 9.59 -13.29
CA GLY A 32 2.38 8.66 -13.78
C GLY A 32 2.69 7.53 -12.80
N VAL A 33 1.80 7.26 -11.87
CA VAL A 33 1.95 6.19 -10.87
C VAL A 33 1.13 4.99 -11.31
N ARG A 34 1.74 3.79 -11.31
CA ARG A 34 1.05 2.57 -11.71
C ARG A 34 0.18 2.04 -10.56
N PRO A 35 -1.14 1.98 -10.71
CA PRO A 35 -1.98 1.36 -9.68
C PRO A 35 -2.08 -0.14 -9.95
N LEU A 36 -1.78 -0.95 -8.94
CA LEU A 36 -1.77 -2.40 -9.04
C LEU A 36 -2.71 -2.99 -7.99
N ASP A 37 -3.80 -3.57 -8.43
CA ASP A 37 -4.73 -4.24 -7.51
C ASP A 37 -4.15 -5.61 -7.13
N VAL A 38 -4.15 -5.92 -5.85
CA VAL A 38 -3.63 -7.19 -5.34
C VAL A 38 -4.80 -8.10 -4.98
N ALA A 39 -4.85 -9.26 -5.62
CA ALA A 39 -5.89 -10.26 -5.36
C ALA A 39 -5.55 -11.08 -4.12
N PRO A 40 -6.56 -11.64 -3.43
CA PRO A 40 -6.30 -12.49 -2.26
C PRO A 40 -5.36 -13.66 -2.55
N THR A 41 -5.36 -14.17 -3.78
CA THR A 41 -4.49 -15.28 -4.18
C THR A 41 -3.03 -14.85 -4.32
N GLU A 42 -2.75 -13.56 -4.27
CA GLU A 42 -1.40 -13.03 -4.45
C GLU A 42 -0.71 -12.63 -3.14
N LEU A 43 -1.39 -12.80 -2.01
CA LEU A 43 -0.87 -12.34 -0.72
C LEU A 43 0.38 -13.09 -0.26
N ARG A 44 0.65 -14.24 -0.86
CA ARG A 44 1.83 -15.04 -0.51
C ARG A 44 3.12 -14.55 -1.13
N HIS A 45 3.02 -13.71 -2.15
CA HIS A 45 4.20 -13.19 -2.84
C HIS A 45 4.82 -12.06 -2.02
N SER A 46 6.13 -11.88 -2.17
CA SER A 46 6.79 -10.73 -1.57
C SER A 46 6.29 -9.45 -2.22
N LEU A 47 6.39 -8.35 -1.49
CA LEU A 47 5.98 -7.06 -2.04
C LEU A 47 6.81 -6.72 -3.28
N GLY A 48 8.11 -7.05 -3.27
CA GLY A 48 8.96 -6.86 -4.43
C GLY A 48 8.49 -7.62 -5.65
N ALA A 49 8.03 -8.86 -5.45
CA ALA A 49 7.51 -9.68 -6.56
C ALA A 49 6.22 -9.09 -7.13
N LEU A 50 5.34 -8.60 -6.27
CA LEU A 50 4.09 -7.96 -6.72
C LEU A 50 4.37 -6.72 -7.54
N LEU A 51 5.42 -5.98 -7.19
CA LEU A 51 5.83 -4.80 -7.92
C LEU A 51 6.60 -5.11 -9.20
N GLY A 52 6.99 -6.37 -9.39
CA GLY A 52 7.78 -6.77 -10.55
C GLY A 52 9.22 -6.33 -10.49
N LEU A 53 9.76 -6.16 -9.29
CA LEU A 53 11.16 -5.71 -9.13
C LEU A 53 12.13 -6.84 -9.44
N PRO A 54 13.29 -6.51 -10.05
CA PRO A 54 14.31 -7.52 -10.34
C PRO A 54 14.78 -8.23 -9.06
N GLY A 55 14.97 -9.54 -9.16
CA GLY A 55 15.43 -10.33 -8.03
C GLY A 55 14.33 -10.84 -7.10
N PHE A 56 13.10 -10.51 -7.39
CA PHE A 56 11.95 -10.96 -6.59
C PHE A 56 11.02 -11.79 -7.46
N ASP A 57 10.96 -13.09 -7.19
CA ASP A 57 10.17 -14.02 -7.99
C ASP A 57 8.85 -14.33 -7.30
N ARG A 58 7.83 -14.57 -8.12
CA ARG A 58 6.54 -15.00 -7.58
C ARG A 58 6.65 -16.45 -7.12
N GLU A 59 6.02 -16.73 -5.97
CA GLU A 59 6.00 -18.08 -5.43
C GLU A 59 5.12 -18.99 -6.28
N PRO A 60 5.62 -20.15 -6.71
CA PRO A 60 4.78 -21.10 -7.47
C PRO A 60 3.79 -21.81 -6.55
N GLY A 61 2.76 -22.36 -7.16
CA GLY A 61 1.77 -23.16 -6.45
C GLY A 61 0.69 -22.33 -5.79
N LEU A 62 -0.19 -23.01 -5.09
CA LEU A 62 -1.30 -22.41 -4.39
C LEU A 62 -1.09 -22.54 -2.89
N ARG A 63 -0.94 -21.40 -2.23
CA ARG A 63 -0.77 -21.37 -0.80
C ARG A 63 -1.67 -20.27 -0.27
N LEU A 64 -2.64 -20.64 0.54
CA LEU A 64 -3.60 -19.69 1.06
C LEU A 64 -3.04 -18.98 2.28
N GLU A 65 -3.03 -17.66 2.24
CA GLU A 65 -2.74 -16.84 3.39
C GLU A 65 -4.05 -16.54 4.12
N ARG A 66 -3.91 -16.10 5.35
CA ARG A 66 -5.04 -15.77 6.19
C ARG A 66 -5.94 -14.69 5.57
N GLY A 67 -5.33 -13.71 4.91
CA GLY A 67 -6.07 -12.64 4.28
C GLY A 67 -6.52 -11.55 5.24
N PHE A 68 -7.10 -10.50 4.68
CA PHE A 68 -7.65 -9.39 5.43
C PHE A 68 -8.64 -8.65 4.55
N ASP A 69 -9.54 -7.90 5.18
CA ASP A 69 -10.61 -7.21 4.46
C ASP A 69 -10.43 -5.70 4.39
N GLU A 70 -9.55 -5.15 5.19
CA GLU A 70 -9.36 -3.71 5.26
C GLU A 70 -8.59 -3.18 4.05
N GLU A 71 -8.89 -1.93 3.68
CA GLU A 71 -8.13 -1.26 2.63
C GLU A 71 -6.70 -1.04 3.09
N MET A 72 -5.76 -1.25 2.18
CA MET A 72 -4.35 -0.97 2.46
C MET A 72 -3.70 -0.41 1.19
N LEU A 73 -2.81 0.55 1.37
CA LEU A 73 -2.02 1.12 0.29
C LEU A 73 -0.54 0.89 0.57
N VAL A 74 0.18 0.40 -0.44
CA VAL A 74 1.64 0.25 -0.34
C VAL A 74 2.25 1.04 -1.49
N MET A 75 3.04 2.05 -1.15
CA MET A 75 3.58 3.01 -2.11
C MET A 75 5.04 2.74 -2.40
N PHE A 76 5.40 2.76 -3.68
CA PHE A 76 6.76 2.48 -4.12
C PHE A 76 7.24 3.59 -5.05
N GLY A 77 8.47 4.05 -4.80
CA GLY A 77 9.13 4.98 -5.71
C GLY A 77 8.62 6.40 -5.65
N PHE A 78 7.93 6.77 -4.61
CA PHE A 78 7.43 8.13 -4.44
C PHE A 78 8.59 9.06 -4.12
N GLN A 79 8.68 10.15 -4.86
CA GLN A 79 9.75 11.15 -4.70
C GLN A 79 9.15 12.54 -4.73
N GLY A 80 9.91 13.52 -4.24
CA GLY A 80 9.47 14.90 -4.21
C GLY A 80 8.23 15.07 -3.37
N THR A 81 7.22 15.75 -3.90
CA THR A 81 5.99 16.04 -3.19
C THR A 81 4.89 15.01 -3.44
N LEU A 82 5.19 13.93 -4.16
CA LEU A 82 4.16 12.99 -4.58
C LEU A 82 3.37 12.40 -3.42
N LEU A 83 4.04 12.00 -2.34
CA LEU A 83 3.34 11.46 -1.18
C LEU A 83 2.42 12.51 -0.55
N ARG A 84 2.93 13.71 -0.35
CA ARG A 84 2.13 14.81 0.21
C ARG A 84 0.91 15.09 -0.67
N ASP A 85 1.12 15.14 -1.98
CA ASP A 85 0.05 15.43 -2.92
C ASP A 85 -1.00 14.31 -2.93
N PHE A 86 -0.56 13.07 -2.82
CA PHE A 86 -1.47 11.92 -2.78
C PHE A 86 -2.34 11.95 -1.52
N LEU A 87 -1.73 12.25 -0.38
CA LEU A 87 -2.50 12.34 0.87
C LEU A 87 -3.47 13.53 0.84
N ALA A 88 -3.04 14.65 0.25
CA ALA A 88 -3.89 15.83 0.11
C ALA A 88 -5.07 15.58 -0.82
N PHE A 89 -4.89 14.74 -1.84
CA PHE A 89 -5.95 14.39 -2.78
C PHE A 89 -7.19 13.85 -2.05
N PHE A 90 -7.01 12.99 -1.06
CA PHE A 90 -8.15 12.44 -0.31
C PHE A 90 -8.95 13.54 0.36
N ARG A 91 -8.25 14.48 0.98
CA ARG A 91 -8.88 15.62 1.66
C ARG A 91 -9.59 16.52 0.66
N GLU A 92 -8.91 16.84 -0.43
CA GLU A 92 -9.43 17.76 -1.44
C GLU A 92 -10.65 17.22 -2.16
N GLU A 93 -10.70 15.91 -2.34
CA GLU A 93 -11.83 15.26 -3.02
C GLU A 93 -12.91 14.80 -2.05
N GLY A 94 -12.73 15.03 -0.76
CA GLY A 94 -13.70 14.59 0.24
C GLY A 94 -13.78 13.09 0.40
N LEU A 95 -12.70 12.38 0.07
CA LEU A 95 -12.65 10.93 0.23
C LEU A 95 -12.12 10.56 1.61
N PRO A 96 -12.75 9.61 2.30
CA PRO A 96 -12.19 9.12 3.55
C PRO A 96 -10.76 8.60 3.34
N PRO A 97 -9.84 8.90 4.27
CA PRO A 97 -8.46 8.43 4.12
C PRO A 97 -8.35 6.92 4.32
N VAL A 98 -7.26 6.36 3.83
CA VAL A 98 -6.94 4.95 4.05
C VAL A 98 -6.08 4.86 5.30
N ALA A 99 -6.52 4.08 6.28
CA ALA A 99 -5.82 3.99 7.57
C ALA A 99 -4.49 3.24 7.46
N LEU A 100 -4.44 2.18 6.67
CA LEU A 100 -3.25 1.33 6.56
C LEU A 100 -2.46 1.72 5.31
N LYS A 101 -1.32 2.38 5.53
CA LYS A 101 -0.46 2.86 4.45
C LYS A 101 0.99 2.60 4.79
N ALA A 102 1.76 2.20 3.81
CA ALA A 102 3.20 2.00 3.99
C ALA A 102 3.96 2.39 2.74
N MET A 103 5.22 2.77 2.93
CA MET A 103 6.16 2.95 1.84
C MET A 103 7.04 1.72 1.76
N ILE A 104 7.40 1.31 0.55
CA ILE A 104 8.36 0.22 0.37
C ILE A 104 9.73 0.69 0.86
N THR A 105 10.38 -0.17 1.64
CA THR A 105 11.73 0.06 2.17
C THR A 105 12.61 -1.14 1.80
N PRO A 106 13.94 -1.02 1.94
CA PRO A 106 14.82 -2.18 1.72
C PRO A 106 14.49 -3.36 2.63
N THR A 107 13.86 -3.11 3.76
CA THR A 107 13.47 -4.17 4.69
C THR A 107 12.17 -4.83 4.26
N ASN A 108 11.09 -4.04 4.13
CA ASN A 108 9.77 -4.64 3.90
C ASN A 108 9.55 -5.12 2.47
N VAL A 109 10.41 -4.76 1.53
CA VAL A 109 10.29 -5.25 0.15
C VAL A 109 10.34 -6.78 0.07
N ASN A 110 10.93 -7.43 1.07
CA ASN A 110 11.02 -8.88 1.16
C ASN A 110 9.82 -9.51 1.88
N TRP A 111 8.97 -8.70 2.49
CA TRP A 111 7.82 -9.21 3.26
C TRP A 111 6.68 -9.57 2.33
N THR A 112 5.81 -10.47 2.82
CA THR A 112 4.53 -10.71 2.16
C THR A 112 3.56 -9.58 2.52
N SER A 113 2.49 -9.45 1.73
CA SER A 113 1.43 -8.50 2.02
C SER A 113 0.82 -8.77 3.39
N GLN A 114 0.63 -10.05 3.73
CA GLN A 114 0.05 -10.44 5.02
C GLN A 114 0.92 -9.98 6.18
N ALA A 115 2.22 -10.17 6.09
CA ALA A 115 3.15 -9.75 7.15
C ALA A 115 3.12 -8.22 7.33
N LEU A 116 3.09 -7.49 6.22
CA LEU A 116 3.01 -6.03 6.29
C LEU A 116 1.69 -5.59 6.93
N TYR A 117 0.59 -6.19 6.52
CA TYR A 117 -0.72 -5.87 7.08
C TYR A 117 -0.71 -6.05 8.60
N GLU A 118 -0.19 -7.17 9.08
CA GLU A 118 -0.16 -7.47 10.50
C GLU A 118 0.71 -6.47 11.27
N ALA A 119 1.85 -6.09 10.69
CA ALA A 119 2.72 -5.09 11.29
C ALA A 119 2.03 -3.72 11.39
N LEU A 120 1.33 -3.31 10.34
CA LEU A 120 0.61 -2.03 10.33
C LEU A 120 -0.54 -2.04 11.33
N LYS A 121 -1.23 -3.16 11.47
CA LYS A 121 -2.31 -3.28 12.45
C LYS A 121 -1.78 -3.17 13.87
N GLU A 122 -0.64 -3.79 14.14
CA GLU A 122 -0.02 -3.72 15.45
C GLU A 122 0.42 -2.29 15.77
N GLU A 123 1.06 -1.61 14.80
CA GLU A 123 1.46 -0.21 14.96
C GLU A 123 0.27 0.68 15.22
N HIS A 124 -0.81 0.48 14.47
CA HIS A 124 -2.02 1.28 14.60
C HIS A 124 -2.64 1.09 15.99
N ALA A 125 -2.68 -0.15 16.46
CA ALA A 125 -3.21 -0.46 17.80
C ALA A 125 -2.38 0.20 18.91
N LEU A 126 -1.06 0.17 18.76
CA LEU A 126 -0.16 0.81 19.74
C LEU A 126 -0.35 2.33 19.75
N MET A 127 -0.52 2.95 18.60
CA MET A 127 -0.74 4.39 18.51
C MET A 127 -2.08 4.78 19.13
N GLN A 128 -3.13 3.99 18.92
CA GLN A 128 -4.43 4.25 19.51
C GLN A 128 -4.37 4.11 21.03
N SER A 129 -3.67 3.10 21.53
CA SER A 129 -3.48 2.88 22.95
C SER A 129 -2.73 4.05 23.61
N ALA A 130 -1.65 4.51 22.98
CA ALA A 130 -0.88 5.64 23.49
C ALA A 130 -1.70 6.93 23.51
N LYS A 131 -2.51 7.15 22.48
CA LYS A 131 -3.39 8.31 22.41
C LYS A 131 -4.44 8.27 23.52
N GLY A 132 -5.03 7.09 23.75
CA GLY A 132 -6.00 6.92 24.83
C GLY A 132 -5.40 7.21 26.20
N LYS A 133 -4.18 6.76 26.44
CA LYS A 133 -3.48 7.04 27.70
C LYS A 133 -3.24 8.52 27.90
N ARG A 134 -2.90 9.26 26.84
CA ARG A 134 -2.70 10.70 26.92
C ARG A 134 -3.98 11.42 27.28
N GLU A 135 -5.10 10.97 26.74
CA GLU A 135 -6.39 11.59 26.99
C GLU A 135 -6.91 11.36 28.39
N GLN A 136 -6.38 10.37 29.08
CA GLN A 136 -6.78 10.03 30.46
C GLN A 136 -6.02 10.81 31.51
N VAL A 137 -5.03 11.58 31.13
CA VAL A 137 -4.19 12.32 32.08
C VAL A 137 -4.74 13.71 32.41
#